data_ed375fc5438444cea34ea00f76c1b388
#
_entry.id   ed375fc5438444cea34ea00f76c1b388
#
_cell.length_a   1.000
_cell.length_b   1.000
_cell.length_c   1.000
_cell.angle_alpha   90.00
_cell.angle_beta   90.00
_cell.angle_gamma   90.00
#
_symmetry.space_group_name_H-M   'P 1'
#
loop_
_entity.id
_entity.type
_entity.pdbx_description
1 polymer ?
#
loop_
_entity_poly.entity_id
_entity_poly.type
_entity_poly.pdbx_seq_one_letter_code
_entity_poly.pdbx_strand_id
1 'polypeptide(L)'
;MSAESSKLFPGRHTFISFVLDALETKSEMSGMAVRYLQRAAMAGIILALFYVAHYGLSSLFAEMAVGGQSLAPIGRIAGATAFGFALVFIYFSRSELLTSNMMVVSVGLYYRTTGIGRALKLLGLCALGNLAGLGLVAVLLMGSSVLD
;
A
#
# COMPACT_ATOMS: atom_id res chain seq x y z
N MET A 1 29.43 10.44 -9.16
CA MET A 1 28.32 10.50 -10.14
C MET A 1 28.52 11.79 -10.93
N SER A 2 28.74 11.71 -12.24
CA SER A 2 29.20 12.86 -13.04
C SER A 2 28.09 13.90 -13.21
N ALA A 3 28.47 15.19 -13.26
CA ALA A 3 27.58 16.33 -13.51
C ALA A 3 26.76 16.21 -14.82
N GLU A 4 27.15 15.32 -15.70
CA GLU A 4 26.51 15.05 -16.98
C GLU A 4 25.19 14.29 -16.85
N SER A 5 25.08 13.37 -15.86
CA SER A 5 23.84 12.61 -15.61
C SER A 5 22.73 13.48 -15.02
N SER A 6 23.05 14.61 -14.39
CA SER A 6 22.04 15.51 -13.82
C SER A 6 21.32 16.37 -14.88
N LYS A 7 21.95 16.56 -16.05
CA LYS A 7 21.37 17.32 -17.16
C LYS A 7 20.33 16.51 -17.96
N LEU A 8 20.47 15.18 -17.98
CA LEU A 8 19.56 14.26 -18.67
C LEU A 8 18.23 14.05 -17.93
N PHE A 9 18.22 14.19 -16.60
CA PHE A 9 17.03 13.98 -15.77
C PHE A 9 16.92 15.09 -14.71
N PRO A 10 16.44 16.29 -15.09
CA PRO A 10 16.18 17.35 -14.13
C PRO A 10 15.12 16.88 -13.12
N GLY A 11 15.42 16.96 -11.84
CA GLY A 11 14.56 16.48 -10.74
C GLY A 11 14.98 15.12 -10.15
N ARG A 12 15.90 14.38 -10.76
CA ARG A 12 16.41 13.11 -10.19
C ARG A 12 16.98 13.29 -8.79
N HIS A 13 17.76 14.34 -8.56
CA HIS A 13 18.32 14.64 -7.23
C HIS A 13 17.24 14.95 -6.21
N THR A 14 16.23 15.73 -6.59
CA THR A 14 15.09 16.06 -5.72
C THR A 14 14.28 14.83 -5.36
N PHE A 15 14.02 13.95 -6.32
CA PHE A 15 13.31 12.70 -6.07
C PHE A 15 14.10 11.77 -5.14
N ILE A 16 15.39 11.61 -5.39
CA ILE A 16 16.24 10.75 -4.56
C ILE A 16 16.36 11.30 -3.14
N SER A 17 16.58 12.60 -2.95
CA SER A 17 16.63 13.20 -1.62
C SER A 17 15.32 13.00 -0.88
N PHE A 18 14.18 13.23 -1.53
CA PHE A 18 12.86 12.98 -0.94
C PHE A 18 12.68 11.53 -0.48
N VAL A 19 13.11 10.55 -1.30
CA VAL A 19 13.01 9.12 -0.94
C VAL A 19 13.94 8.79 0.23
N LEU A 20 15.14 9.35 0.27
CA LEU A 20 16.09 9.13 1.37
C LEU A 20 15.60 9.77 2.68
N ASP A 21 15.05 10.96 2.64
CA ASP A 21 14.43 11.63 3.80
C ASP A 21 13.23 10.81 4.33
N ALA A 22 12.42 10.28 3.41
CA ALA A 22 11.33 9.37 3.77
C ALA A 22 11.85 8.09 4.44
N LEU A 23 12.97 7.52 3.97
CA LEU A 23 13.58 6.34 4.58
C LEU A 23 14.09 6.64 5.99
N GLU A 24 14.74 7.78 6.20
CA GLU A 24 15.23 8.20 7.51
C GLU A 24 14.08 8.32 8.50
N THR A 25 13.03 9.06 8.14
CA THR A 25 11.81 9.19 8.94
C THR A 25 11.19 7.83 9.29
N LYS A 26 11.09 6.92 8.31
CA LYS A 26 10.54 5.58 8.53
C LYS A 26 11.45 4.71 9.41
N SER A 27 12.76 4.85 9.26
CA SER A 27 13.75 4.16 10.08
C SER A 27 13.66 4.60 11.53
N GLU A 28 13.52 5.90 11.80
CA GLU A 28 13.31 6.44 13.15
C GLU A 28 11.99 5.95 13.75
N MET A 29 10.90 6.02 12.98
CA MET A 29 9.60 5.49 13.43
C MET A 29 9.64 3.98 13.71
N SER A 30 10.44 3.21 12.99
CA SER A 30 10.60 1.77 13.25
C SER A 30 11.28 1.48 14.60
N GLY A 31 11.95 2.47 15.20
CA GLY A 31 12.43 2.46 16.58
C GLY A 31 11.28 2.46 17.61
N MET A 32 10.14 3.07 17.26
CA MET A 32 8.88 3.05 18.02
C MET A 32 7.94 1.97 17.44
N ALA A 33 8.31 0.71 17.62
CA ALA A 33 7.69 -0.44 16.93
C ALA A 33 6.15 -0.46 17.02
N VAL A 34 5.57 -0.11 18.17
CA VAL A 34 4.10 -0.10 18.35
C VAL A 34 3.42 0.94 17.42
N ARG A 35 3.93 2.17 17.39
CA ARG A 35 3.38 3.22 16.52
C ARG A 35 3.52 2.86 15.05
N TYR A 36 4.63 2.26 14.69
CA TYR A 36 4.88 1.82 13.31
C TYR A 36 3.92 0.69 12.91
N LEU A 37 3.72 -0.31 13.78
CA LEU A 37 2.76 -1.40 13.59
C LEU A 37 1.33 -0.90 13.46
N GLN A 38 0.91 0.07 14.29
CA GLN A 38 -0.43 0.68 14.19
C GLN A 38 -0.65 1.33 12.82
N ARG A 39 0.33 2.07 12.31
CA ARG A 39 0.26 2.71 10.98
C ARG A 39 0.26 1.66 9.86
N ALA A 40 1.03 0.61 10.00
CA ALA A 40 1.03 -0.50 9.06
C ALA A 40 -0.30 -1.29 9.11
N ALA A 41 -0.86 -1.55 10.30
CA ALA A 41 -2.17 -2.19 10.44
C ALA A 41 -3.30 -1.36 9.82
N MET A 42 -3.26 -0.03 9.95
CA MET A 42 -4.22 0.86 9.28
C MET A 42 -4.17 0.70 7.76
N ALA A 43 -2.99 0.58 7.15
CA ALA A 43 -2.88 0.31 5.72
C ALA A 43 -3.52 -1.04 5.34
N GLY A 44 -3.32 -2.08 6.16
CA GLY A 44 -3.96 -3.38 5.97
C GLY A 44 -5.48 -3.31 6.04
N ILE A 45 -6.02 -2.56 7.00
CA ILE A 45 -7.48 -2.33 7.14
C ILE A 45 -8.03 -1.64 5.89
N ILE A 46 -7.39 -0.55 5.45
CA ILE A 46 -7.81 0.20 4.26
C ILE A 46 -7.82 -0.71 3.04
N LEU A 47 -6.75 -1.49 2.81
CA LEU A 47 -6.68 -2.44 1.69
C LEU A 47 -7.81 -3.46 1.74
N ALA A 48 -8.10 -4.04 2.91
CA ALA A 48 -9.15 -5.03 3.07
C ALA A 48 -10.53 -4.46 2.73
N LEU A 49 -10.85 -3.27 3.24
CA LEU A 49 -12.14 -2.61 2.99
C LEU A 49 -12.33 -2.32 1.49
N PHE A 50 -11.31 -1.77 0.83
CA PHE A 50 -11.40 -1.50 -0.60
C PHE A 50 -11.38 -2.78 -1.46
N TYR A 51 -10.77 -3.86 -0.97
CA TYR A 51 -10.83 -5.16 -1.61
C TYR A 51 -12.25 -5.74 -1.57
N VAL A 52 -12.93 -5.65 -0.43
CA VAL A 52 -14.34 -6.02 -0.31
C VAL A 52 -15.23 -5.18 -1.23
N ALA A 53 -14.99 -3.86 -1.28
CA ALA A 53 -15.70 -2.98 -2.21
C ALA A 53 -15.46 -3.36 -3.68
N HIS A 54 -14.24 -3.71 -4.04
CA HIS A 54 -13.90 -4.20 -5.38
C HIS A 54 -14.70 -5.45 -5.76
N TYR A 55 -14.71 -6.44 -4.89
CA TYR A 55 -15.46 -7.69 -5.14
C TYR A 55 -16.97 -7.45 -5.15
N GLY A 56 -17.49 -6.67 -4.20
CA GLY A 56 -18.92 -6.34 -4.14
C GLY A 56 -19.40 -5.65 -5.41
N LEU A 57 -18.67 -4.64 -5.90
CA LEU A 57 -19.01 -3.98 -7.16
C LEU A 57 -18.91 -4.96 -8.35
N SER A 58 -17.86 -5.77 -8.39
CA SER A 58 -17.65 -6.72 -9.49
C SER A 58 -18.76 -7.77 -9.55
N SER A 59 -19.21 -8.29 -8.41
CA SER A 59 -20.29 -9.29 -8.33
C SER A 59 -21.65 -8.70 -8.68
N LEU A 60 -21.99 -7.51 -8.15
CA LEU A 60 -23.25 -6.82 -8.47
C LEU A 60 -23.44 -6.63 -9.99
N PHE A 61 -22.41 -6.16 -10.68
CA PHE A 61 -22.49 -5.96 -12.12
C PHE A 61 -22.43 -7.28 -12.90
N ALA A 62 -21.84 -8.34 -12.35
CA ALA A 62 -21.81 -9.65 -13.00
C ALA A 62 -23.19 -10.29 -13.12
N GLU A 63 -24.08 -10.00 -12.17
CA GLU A 63 -25.47 -10.46 -12.16
C GLU A 63 -26.40 -9.63 -13.05
N MET A 64 -25.95 -8.46 -13.53
CA MET A 64 -26.71 -7.57 -14.38
C MET A 64 -26.49 -7.86 -15.87
N ALA A 65 -27.55 -7.79 -16.66
CA ALA A 65 -27.50 -7.87 -18.11
C ALA A 65 -28.37 -6.79 -18.75
N VAL A 66 -27.91 -6.19 -19.82
CA VAL A 66 -28.64 -5.21 -20.64
C VAL A 66 -28.59 -5.66 -22.09
N GLY A 67 -29.76 -5.80 -22.70
CA GLY A 67 -29.87 -6.28 -24.09
C GLY A 67 -29.32 -7.70 -24.31
N GLY A 68 -29.33 -8.55 -23.29
CA GLY A 68 -28.77 -9.91 -23.34
C GLY A 68 -27.26 -10.00 -23.17
N GLN A 69 -26.58 -8.87 -22.91
CA GLN A 69 -25.14 -8.83 -22.65
C GLN A 69 -24.86 -8.61 -21.15
N SER A 70 -23.92 -9.40 -20.59
CA SER A 70 -23.50 -9.26 -19.21
C SER A 70 -22.70 -7.96 -18.98
N LEU A 71 -22.98 -7.26 -17.88
CA LEU A 71 -22.25 -6.08 -17.44
C LEU A 71 -20.98 -6.40 -16.61
N ALA A 72 -20.58 -7.66 -16.51
CA ALA A 72 -19.38 -8.08 -15.78
C ALA A 72 -18.09 -7.30 -16.15
N PRO A 73 -17.81 -6.94 -17.41
CA PRO A 73 -16.65 -6.13 -17.75
C PRO A 73 -16.69 -4.73 -17.11
N ILE A 74 -17.86 -4.11 -17.06
CA ILE A 74 -18.06 -2.80 -16.43
C ILE A 74 -17.83 -2.92 -14.91
N GLY A 75 -18.37 -3.97 -14.29
CA GLY A 75 -18.14 -4.24 -12.86
C GLY A 75 -16.67 -4.39 -12.49
N ARG A 76 -15.89 -5.07 -13.33
CA ARG A 76 -14.43 -5.19 -13.12
C ARG A 76 -13.73 -3.84 -13.18
N ILE A 77 -14.08 -2.98 -14.13
CA ILE A 77 -13.50 -1.63 -14.24
C ILE A 77 -13.91 -0.77 -13.04
N ALA A 78 -15.20 -0.78 -12.67
CA ALA A 78 -15.70 -0.04 -11.52
C ALA A 78 -15.03 -0.51 -10.22
N GLY A 79 -14.93 -1.82 -10.00
CA GLY A 79 -14.26 -2.40 -8.84
C GLY A 79 -12.76 -2.06 -8.80
N ALA A 80 -12.06 -2.14 -9.93
CA ALA A 80 -10.64 -1.77 -10.01
C ALA A 80 -10.43 -0.27 -9.71
N THR A 81 -11.31 0.59 -10.22
CA THR A 81 -11.29 2.03 -9.93
C THR A 81 -11.52 2.30 -8.45
N ALA A 82 -12.51 1.65 -7.85
CA ALA A 82 -12.77 1.76 -6.41
C ALA A 82 -11.54 1.33 -5.60
N PHE A 83 -10.90 0.20 -5.96
CA PHE A 83 -9.68 -0.26 -5.28
C PHE A 83 -8.52 0.73 -5.42
N GLY A 84 -8.41 1.44 -6.54
CA GLY A 84 -7.39 2.48 -6.74
C GLY A 84 -7.44 3.58 -5.68
N PHE A 85 -8.62 3.91 -5.15
CA PHE A 85 -8.77 4.88 -4.07
C PHE A 85 -8.12 4.42 -2.76
N ALA A 86 -7.90 3.12 -2.55
CA ALA A 86 -7.18 2.63 -1.38
C ALA A 86 -5.81 3.29 -1.22
N LEU A 87 -5.08 3.46 -2.33
CA LEU A 87 -3.76 4.11 -2.31
C LEU A 87 -3.85 5.58 -1.91
N VAL A 88 -4.90 6.28 -2.32
CA VAL A 88 -5.17 7.67 -1.94
C VAL A 88 -5.41 7.77 -0.44
N PHE A 89 -6.25 6.89 0.12
CA PHE A 89 -6.50 6.86 1.57
C PHE A 89 -5.26 6.49 2.38
N ILE A 90 -4.47 5.51 1.92
CA ILE A 90 -3.21 5.12 2.55
C ILE A 90 -2.24 6.31 2.58
N TYR A 91 -2.14 7.06 1.48
CA TYR A 91 -1.29 8.23 1.39
C TYR A 91 -1.72 9.35 2.38
N PHE A 92 -3.00 9.73 2.36
CA PHE A 92 -3.50 10.80 3.22
C PHE A 92 -3.53 10.41 4.70
N SER A 93 -3.79 9.15 5.04
CA SER A 93 -3.74 8.65 6.42
C SER A 93 -2.31 8.49 6.93
N ARG A 94 -1.30 8.71 6.09
CA ARG A 94 0.12 8.45 6.39
C ARG A 94 0.35 7.01 6.90
N SER A 95 -0.41 6.07 6.38
CA SER A 95 -0.29 4.65 6.71
C SER A 95 0.92 4.02 6.01
N GLU A 96 1.47 2.97 6.62
CA GLU A 96 2.69 2.32 6.13
C GLU A 96 2.35 1.08 5.31
N LEU A 97 2.52 1.19 3.99
CA LEU A 97 2.26 0.10 3.06
C LEU A 97 3.57 -0.63 2.70
N LEU A 98 3.54 -1.96 2.71
CA LEU A 98 4.73 -2.79 2.45
C LEU A 98 5.36 -2.50 1.07
N THR A 99 4.55 -2.42 0.02
CA THR A 99 5.04 -2.17 -1.35
C THR A 99 5.73 -0.81 -1.49
N SER A 100 5.18 0.24 -0.88
CA SER A 100 5.81 1.56 -0.81
C SER A 100 7.15 1.50 -0.06
N ASN A 101 7.19 0.77 1.06
CA ASN A 101 8.40 0.62 1.86
C ASN A 101 9.48 -0.20 1.13
N MET A 102 9.10 -1.19 0.32
CA MET A 102 10.05 -1.92 -0.52
C MET A 102 10.76 -0.98 -1.50
N MET A 103 10.03 -0.06 -2.15
CA MET A 103 10.62 0.93 -3.04
C MET A 103 11.62 1.84 -2.29
N VAL A 104 11.19 2.41 -1.17
CA VAL A 104 12.01 3.34 -0.37
C VAL A 104 13.28 2.65 0.14
N VAL A 105 13.15 1.43 0.67
CA VAL A 105 14.26 0.62 1.17
C VAL A 105 15.23 0.22 0.06
N SER A 106 14.72 -0.15 -1.13
CA SER A 106 15.57 -0.50 -2.27
C SER A 106 16.46 0.66 -2.71
N VAL A 107 15.91 1.88 -2.75
CA VAL A 107 16.69 3.08 -3.02
C VAL A 107 17.74 3.30 -1.94
N GLY A 108 17.39 3.18 -0.66
CA GLY A 108 18.32 3.33 0.46
C GLY A 108 19.47 2.32 0.45
N LEU A 109 19.18 1.07 0.10
CA LEU A 109 20.21 0.03 -0.06
C LEU A 109 21.12 0.34 -1.25
N TYR A 110 20.56 0.77 -2.38
CA TYR A 110 21.34 1.14 -3.57
C TYR A 110 22.31 2.28 -3.29
N TYR A 111 21.86 3.33 -2.57
CA TYR A 111 22.70 4.46 -2.18
C TYR A 111 23.52 4.21 -0.90
N ARG A 112 23.45 3.00 -0.32
CA ARG A 112 24.16 2.60 0.91
C ARG A 112 23.89 3.49 2.12
N THR A 113 22.73 4.11 2.17
CA THR A 113 22.29 4.94 3.31
C THR A 113 21.65 4.13 4.42
N THR A 114 21.26 2.88 4.14
CA THR A 114 20.74 1.93 5.14
C THR A 114 21.42 0.57 5.01
N GLY A 115 21.50 -0.16 6.14
CA GLY A 115 22.00 -1.52 6.17
C GLY A 115 20.89 -2.56 6.00
N ILE A 116 21.24 -3.75 5.50
CA ILE A 116 20.30 -4.86 5.25
C ILE A 116 19.49 -5.22 6.50
N GLY A 117 20.13 -5.28 7.69
CA GLY A 117 19.43 -5.61 8.94
C GLY A 117 18.33 -4.60 9.30
N ARG A 118 18.60 -3.30 9.10
CA ARG A 118 17.61 -2.23 9.32
C ARG A 118 16.48 -2.28 8.29
N ALA A 119 16.83 -2.54 7.04
CA ALA A 119 15.91 -2.76 5.95
C ALA A 119 14.93 -3.92 6.23
N LEU A 120 15.45 -5.07 6.62
CA LEU A 120 14.66 -6.25 6.97
C LEU A 120 13.73 -6.00 8.17
N LYS A 121 14.24 -5.31 9.21
CA LYS A 121 13.43 -4.94 10.38
C LYS A 121 12.24 -4.07 9.96
N LEU A 122 12.48 -3.04 9.15
CA LEU A 122 11.43 -2.12 8.69
C LEU A 122 10.39 -2.85 7.84
N LEU A 123 10.82 -3.63 6.87
CA LEU A 123 9.91 -4.40 6.01
C LEU A 123 9.15 -5.47 6.80
N GLY A 124 9.81 -6.17 7.73
CA GLY A 124 9.18 -7.17 8.59
C GLY A 124 8.09 -6.59 9.48
N LEU A 125 8.35 -5.47 10.15
CA LEU A 125 7.35 -4.76 10.95
C LEU A 125 6.18 -4.28 10.10
N CYS A 126 6.46 -3.77 8.89
CA CYS A 126 5.42 -3.34 7.96
C CYS A 126 4.55 -4.51 7.50
N ALA A 127 5.15 -5.63 7.12
CA ALA A 127 4.44 -6.83 6.70
C ALA A 127 3.54 -7.36 7.81
N LEU A 128 4.06 -7.47 9.02
CA LEU A 128 3.29 -7.92 10.18
C LEU A 128 2.11 -6.99 10.49
N GLY A 129 2.32 -5.68 10.43
CA GLY A 129 1.24 -4.71 10.62
C GLY A 129 0.17 -4.81 9.53
N ASN A 130 0.57 -4.84 8.24
CA ASN A 130 -0.38 -4.98 7.14
C ASN A 130 -1.19 -6.29 7.27
N LEU A 131 -0.55 -7.42 7.59
CA LEU A 131 -1.23 -8.70 7.81
C LEU A 131 -2.18 -8.66 9.01
N ALA A 132 -1.79 -8.02 10.11
CA ALA A 132 -2.66 -7.87 11.29
C ALA A 132 -3.91 -7.06 10.95
N GLY A 133 -3.77 -5.96 10.18
CA GLY A 133 -4.88 -5.13 9.74
C GLY A 133 -5.83 -5.88 8.80
N LEU A 134 -5.28 -6.60 7.81
CA LEU A 134 -6.04 -7.47 6.91
C LEU A 134 -6.78 -8.57 7.69
N GLY A 135 -6.08 -9.25 8.61
CA GLY A 135 -6.64 -10.32 9.41
C GLY A 135 -7.77 -9.85 10.33
N LEU A 136 -7.65 -8.66 10.91
CA LEU A 136 -8.70 -8.06 11.73
C LEU A 136 -10.00 -7.89 10.93
N VAL A 137 -9.91 -7.30 9.73
CA VAL A 137 -11.09 -7.12 8.86
C VAL A 137 -11.65 -8.47 8.41
N ALA A 138 -10.79 -9.43 8.05
CA ALA A 138 -11.23 -10.78 7.66
C ALA A 138 -12.02 -11.46 8.78
N VAL A 139 -11.53 -11.42 10.03
CA VAL A 139 -12.24 -11.99 11.20
C VAL A 139 -13.59 -11.30 11.43
N LEU A 140 -13.63 -9.96 11.31
CA LEU A 140 -14.89 -9.21 11.46
C LEU A 140 -15.90 -9.58 10.37
N LEU A 141 -15.45 -9.78 9.13
CA LEU A 141 -16.32 -10.19 8.02
C LEU A 141 -16.83 -11.63 8.18
N MET A 142 -15.98 -12.55 8.65
CA MET A 142 -16.40 -13.93 8.95
C MET A 142 -17.44 -14.02 10.07
N GLY A 143 -17.45 -13.06 10.99
CA GLY A 143 -18.46 -12.95 12.06
C GLY A 143 -19.71 -12.17 11.65
N SER A 144 -19.76 -11.63 10.45
CA SER A 144 -20.89 -10.85 9.91
C SER A 144 -21.61 -11.64 8.82
N SER A 145 -22.91 -11.41 8.64
CA SER A 145 -23.71 -12.00 7.54
C SER A 145 -23.47 -11.32 6.18
N VAL A 146 -22.42 -10.54 6.05
CA VAL A 146 -22.12 -9.80 4.80
C VAL A 146 -21.58 -10.70 3.69
N LEU A 147 -21.10 -11.90 4.04
CA LEU A 147 -20.54 -12.89 3.10
C LEU A 147 -21.52 -14.05 2.80
N ASP A 148 -22.68 -14.09 3.43
CA ASP A 148 -23.79 -15.02 3.16
C ASP A 148 -24.75 -14.43 2.10
#